data_88822f4640049527671308db50733d88
#
_entry.id   88822f4640049527671308db50733d88
#
_cell.length_a   1.000
_cell.length_b   1.000
_cell.length_c   1.000
_cell.angle_alpha   90.00
_cell.angle_beta   90.00
_cell.angle_gamma   90.00
#
_symmetry.space_group_name_H-M   'P 1'
#
loop_
_entity.id
_entity.type
_entity.pdbx_description
1 polymer ?
#
loop_
_entity_poly.entity_id
_entity_poly.type
_entity_poly.pdbx_seq_one_letter_code
_entity_poly.pdbx_strand_id
1 'polypeptide(L)'
;TTRLVGSEMCIRDRYYNYEKLNVLWCGVTSLIALVFYKMTFCRTGVLVFFFCWVLILFDKVVKSKNIKSVLVCSVPVGAAFSLFTTLFYNGNHALLYKINHLVSGRVYIMNTYYKDQGLSLFPRTQEIFYTSYHGLIDNSYMQVTFYAGILVAVLFFVIILKTMLRLYRMECYKELVMIGTLALYGVLEQFVLNGFMNIFLLLCGILLYPGIVEEKHEK
;
A
#
# COMPACT_ATOMS: atom_id res chain seq x y z
N THR A 1 1.29 -2.08 17.90
CA THR A 1 0.24 -1.14 17.43
C THR A 1 0.74 0.28 17.28
N THR A 2 1.59 0.78 18.17
CA THR A 2 2.12 2.17 18.11
C THR A 2 3.04 2.45 16.91
N ARG A 3 3.72 1.45 16.35
CA ARG A 3 4.61 1.62 15.18
C ARG A 3 3.84 1.84 13.86
N LEU A 4 2.68 1.21 13.71
CA LEU A 4 1.81 1.37 12.54
C LEU A 4 1.18 2.78 12.48
N VAL A 5 0.68 3.28 13.60
CA VAL A 5 0.05 4.60 13.70
C VAL A 5 0.96 5.74 13.21
N GLY A 6 2.27 5.63 13.46
CA GLY A 6 3.23 6.67 13.06
C GLY A 6 3.39 6.82 11.54
N SER A 7 3.43 5.72 10.78
CA SER A 7 3.63 5.77 9.32
C SER A 7 2.41 6.30 8.59
N GLU A 8 1.21 5.97 9.05
CA GLU A 8 -0.04 6.46 8.46
C GLU A 8 -0.27 7.94 8.72
N MET A 9 0.05 8.42 9.93
CA MET A 9 0.02 9.86 10.23
C MET A 9 0.96 10.64 9.31
N CYS A 10 2.16 10.12 9.04
CA CYS A 10 3.09 10.75 8.11
C CYS A 10 2.54 10.85 6.67
N ILE A 11 1.81 9.85 6.19
CA ILE A 11 1.18 9.89 4.86
C ILE A 11 0.08 10.95 4.84
N ARG A 12 -0.76 10.99 5.87
CA ARG A 12 -1.84 11.96 6.01
C ARG A 12 -1.35 13.40 6.08
N ASP A 13 -0.32 13.66 6.88
CA ASP A 13 0.25 15.00 7.03
C ASP A 13 0.84 15.52 5.71
N ARG A 14 1.42 14.64 4.91
CA ARG A 14 1.90 14.98 3.57
C ARG A 14 0.79 15.27 2.60
N TYR A 15 -0.31 14.54 2.68
CA TYR A 15 -1.48 14.82 1.88
C TYR A 15 -2.00 16.24 2.14
N TYR A 16 -2.13 16.66 3.40
CA TYR A 16 -2.57 18.02 3.75
C TYR A 16 -1.58 19.10 3.32
N ASN A 17 -0.29 18.84 3.37
CA ASN A 17 0.76 19.80 3.02
C ASN A 17 1.30 19.63 1.60
N TYR A 18 0.61 18.88 0.75
CA TYR A 18 1.09 18.49 -0.59
C TYR A 18 1.59 19.65 -1.43
N GLU A 19 0.85 20.77 -1.48
CA GLU A 19 1.19 21.93 -2.29
C GLU A 19 2.42 22.69 -1.79
N LYS A 20 2.63 22.70 -0.47
CA LYS A 20 3.75 23.37 0.21
C LYS A 20 5.04 22.55 0.16
N LEU A 21 4.97 21.28 -0.23
CA LEU A 21 6.15 20.42 -0.27
C LEU A 21 7.07 20.83 -1.42
N ASN A 22 8.29 21.21 -1.07
CA ASN A 22 9.38 21.51 -1.98
C ASN A 22 10.59 20.61 -1.71
N VAL A 23 11.61 20.68 -2.56
CA VAL A 23 12.82 19.84 -2.48
C VAL A 23 13.53 20.00 -1.13
N LEU A 24 13.53 21.22 -0.55
CA LEU A 24 14.16 21.48 0.73
C LEU A 24 13.44 20.75 1.88
N TRP A 25 12.10 20.79 1.92
CA TRP A 25 11.31 20.03 2.86
C TRP A 25 11.46 18.51 2.67
N CYS A 26 11.63 18.05 1.42
CA CYS A 26 11.98 16.66 1.14
C CYS A 26 13.28 16.25 1.83
N GLY A 27 14.30 17.09 1.73
CA GLY A 27 15.61 16.86 2.37
C GLY A 27 15.50 16.80 3.90
N VAL A 28 14.89 17.82 4.51
CA VAL A 28 14.74 17.91 5.98
C VAL A 28 13.95 16.72 6.53
N THR A 29 12.82 16.40 5.94
CA THR A 29 11.99 15.29 6.42
C THR A 29 12.64 13.92 6.15
N SER A 30 13.45 13.78 5.09
CA SER A 30 14.25 12.56 4.85
C SER A 30 15.32 12.37 5.92
N LEU A 31 15.96 13.45 6.34
CA LEU A 31 16.95 13.43 7.42
C LEU A 31 16.30 13.03 8.76
N ILE A 32 15.13 13.59 9.05
CA ILE A 32 14.33 13.20 10.22
C ILE A 32 13.95 11.72 10.16
N ALA A 33 13.52 11.21 9.00
CA ALA A 33 13.17 9.80 8.83
C ALA A 33 14.36 8.87 9.06
N LEU A 34 15.57 9.27 8.63
CA LEU A 34 16.79 8.51 8.89
C LEU A 34 17.17 8.50 10.38
N VAL A 35 16.98 9.61 11.08
CA VAL A 35 17.18 9.67 12.56
C VAL A 35 16.18 8.74 13.26
N PHE A 36 14.89 8.80 12.89
CA PHE A 36 13.89 7.88 13.43
C PHE A 36 14.20 6.42 13.12
N TYR A 37 14.73 6.13 11.93
CA TYR A 37 15.18 4.79 11.59
C TYR A 37 16.26 4.27 12.55
N LYS A 38 17.26 5.09 12.83
CA LYS A 38 18.32 4.73 13.80
C LYS A 38 17.78 4.49 15.21
N MET A 39 16.75 5.24 15.62
CA MET A 39 16.15 5.12 16.96
C MET A 39 15.21 3.91 17.08
N THR A 40 14.43 3.61 16.05
CA THR A 40 13.34 2.63 16.11
C THR A 40 13.62 1.33 15.34
N PHE A 41 14.65 1.29 14.50
CA PHE A 41 14.95 0.20 13.57
C PHE A 41 13.76 -0.17 12.66
N CYS A 42 12.79 0.74 12.47
CA CYS A 42 11.60 0.52 11.66
C CYS A 42 11.91 0.69 10.16
N ARG A 43 12.37 -0.38 9.50
CA ARG A 43 12.73 -0.37 8.07
C ARG A 43 11.55 -0.04 7.18
N THR A 44 10.38 -0.56 7.50
CA THR A 44 9.16 -0.38 6.70
C THR A 44 8.72 1.07 6.64
N GLY A 45 8.73 1.77 7.79
CA GLY A 45 8.36 3.19 7.84
C GLY A 45 9.23 4.06 6.93
N VAL A 46 10.54 3.79 6.87
CA VAL A 46 11.48 4.51 6.00
C VAL A 46 11.22 4.21 4.53
N LEU A 47 10.99 2.94 4.17
CA LEU A 47 10.68 2.58 2.78
C LEU A 47 9.41 3.27 2.28
N VAL A 48 8.33 3.24 3.07
CA VAL A 48 7.07 3.91 2.74
C VAL A 48 7.26 5.41 2.62
N PHE A 49 8.07 5.99 3.49
CA PHE A 49 8.43 7.39 3.44
C PHE A 49 9.08 7.76 2.10
N PHE A 50 10.06 6.98 1.65
CA PHE A 50 10.71 7.20 0.36
C PHE A 50 9.77 6.96 -0.82
N PHE A 51 8.93 5.93 -0.79
CA PHE A 51 7.92 5.72 -1.83
C PHE A 51 6.97 6.90 -1.95
N CYS A 52 6.49 7.45 -0.83
CA CYS A 52 5.65 8.64 -0.84
C CYS A 52 6.37 9.81 -1.52
N TRP A 53 7.65 10.04 -1.20
CA TRP A 53 8.43 11.10 -1.82
C TRP A 53 8.63 10.89 -3.31
N VAL A 54 8.97 9.68 -3.72
CA VAL A 54 9.15 9.34 -5.15
C VAL A 54 7.85 9.64 -5.92
N LEU A 55 6.70 9.25 -5.39
CA LEU A 55 5.42 9.49 -6.06
C LEU A 55 5.03 10.98 -6.08
N ILE A 56 5.28 11.73 -4.99
CA ILE A 56 5.04 13.18 -4.96
C ILE A 56 5.96 13.91 -5.95
N LEU A 57 7.24 13.59 -5.97
CA LEU A 57 8.19 14.17 -6.92
C LEU A 57 7.84 13.79 -8.35
N PHE A 58 7.46 12.54 -8.59
CA PHE A 58 6.99 12.10 -9.89
C PHE A 58 5.80 12.93 -10.36
N ASP A 59 4.78 13.13 -9.53
CA ASP A 59 3.63 13.96 -9.89
C ASP A 59 4.00 15.42 -10.18
N LYS A 60 4.88 16.01 -9.35
CA LYS A 60 5.29 17.43 -9.52
C LYS A 60 6.20 17.65 -10.74
N VAL A 61 7.07 16.71 -11.07
CA VAL A 61 8.03 16.82 -12.18
C VAL A 61 7.38 16.43 -13.50
N VAL A 62 6.56 15.39 -13.50
CA VAL A 62 5.92 14.89 -14.70
C VAL A 62 4.69 15.73 -15.02
N LYS A 63 4.80 16.59 -16.02
CA LYS A 63 3.68 17.43 -16.49
C LYS A 63 2.69 16.67 -17.37
N SER A 64 3.14 15.60 -18.05
CA SER A 64 2.31 14.84 -18.98
C SER A 64 1.25 14.00 -18.25
N LYS A 65 -0.02 14.27 -18.56
CA LYS A 65 -1.16 13.52 -18.04
C LYS A 65 -1.05 12.02 -18.35
N ASN A 66 -0.68 11.69 -19.60
CA ASN A 66 -0.59 10.28 -20.03
C ASN A 66 0.44 9.48 -19.22
N ILE A 67 1.57 10.09 -18.87
CA ILE A 67 2.60 9.42 -18.07
C ILE A 67 2.14 9.24 -16.62
N LYS A 68 1.34 10.15 -16.10
CA LYS A 68 0.76 10.04 -14.73
C LYS A 68 -0.16 8.82 -14.58
N SER A 69 -0.63 8.22 -15.68
CA SER A 69 -1.37 6.95 -15.63
C SER A 69 -0.60 5.82 -14.95
N VAL A 70 0.73 5.89 -14.92
CA VAL A 70 1.61 4.94 -14.20
C VAL A 70 1.25 4.87 -12.71
N LEU A 71 0.76 5.97 -12.10
CA LEU A 71 0.31 5.96 -10.71
C LEU A 71 -0.83 4.96 -10.48
N VAL A 72 -1.70 4.77 -11.48
CA VAL A 72 -2.80 3.81 -11.41
C VAL A 72 -2.30 2.37 -11.35
N CYS A 73 -1.12 2.10 -11.92
CA CYS A 73 -0.53 0.77 -11.92
C CYS A 73 -0.03 0.31 -10.53
N SER A 74 0.04 1.21 -9.54
CA SER A 74 0.55 0.86 -8.20
C SER A 74 -0.21 -0.28 -7.53
N VAL A 75 -1.55 -0.35 -7.69
CA VAL A 75 -2.39 -1.42 -7.13
C VAL A 75 -2.16 -2.76 -7.83
N PRO A 76 -2.32 -2.87 -9.17
CA PRO A 76 -2.09 -4.15 -9.83
C PRO A 76 -0.63 -4.63 -9.71
N VAL A 77 0.34 -3.71 -9.73
CA VAL A 77 1.75 -4.07 -9.51
C VAL A 77 1.97 -4.59 -8.09
N GLY A 78 1.41 -3.92 -7.07
CA GLY A 78 1.49 -4.37 -5.68
C GLY A 78 0.84 -5.75 -5.48
N ALA A 79 -0.33 -5.97 -6.07
CA ALA A 79 -1.02 -7.26 -6.03
C ALA A 79 -0.22 -8.38 -6.73
N ALA A 80 0.25 -8.11 -7.95
CA ALA A 80 1.06 -9.06 -8.72
C ALA A 80 2.38 -9.40 -8.00
N PHE A 81 3.07 -8.40 -7.45
CA PHE A 81 4.30 -8.60 -6.70
C PHE A 81 4.05 -9.45 -5.45
N SER A 82 3.00 -9.15 -4.67
CA SER A 82 2.66 -9.89 -3.46
C SER A 82 2.30 -11.34 -3.77
N LEU A 83 1.50 -11.56 -4.81
CA LEU A 83 1.12 -12.90 -5.26
C LEU A 83 2.34 -13.67 -5.78
N PHE A 84 3.15 -13.05 -6.65
CA PHE A 84 4.36 -13.66 -7.20
C PHE A 84 5.33 -14.08 -6.08
N THR A 85 5.64 -13.17 -5.17
CA THR A 85 6.57 -13.48 -4.08
C THR A 85 6.04 -14.58 -3.15
N THR A 86 4.71 -14.60 -2.90
CA THR A 86 4.09 -15.63 -2.08
C THR A 86 4.13 -17.02 -2.73
N LEU A 87 3.80 -17.10 -4.02
CA LEU A 87 3.70 -18.38 -4.74
C LEU A 87 5.08 -18.97 -5.06
N PHE A 88 6.01 -18.13 -5.51
CA PHE A 88 7.29 -18.58 -6.04
C PHE A 88 8.45 -18.50 -5.05
N TYR A 89 8.20 -18.09 -3.80
CA TYR A 89 9.26 -18.06 -2.82
C TYR A 89 9.86 -19.44 -2.60
N ASN A 90 11.16 -19.53 -2.91
CA ASN A 90 12.00 -20.66 -2.56
C ASN A 90 13.27 -20.11 -1.93
N GLY A 91 13.62 -20.56 -0.73
CA GLY A 91 14.81 -20.12 -0.01
C GLY A 91 16.12 -20.27 -0.80
N ASN A 92 16.15 -21.11 -1.83
CA ASN A 92 17.30 -21.34 -2.69
C ASN A 92 17.45 -20.26 -3.80
N HIS A 93 16.42 -19.46 -4.06
CA HIS A 93 16.46 -18.43 -5.11
C HIS A 93 17.06 -17.14 -4.57
N ALA A 94 18.27 -16.81 -4.99
CA ALA A 94 19.04 -15.69 -4.45
C ALA A 94 18.32 -14.34 -4.44
N LEU A 95 17.55 -14.04 -5.50
CA LEU A 95 16.77 -12.79 -5.58
C LEU A 95 15.64 -12.77 -4.54
N LEU A 96 14.82 -13.82 -4.48
CA LEU A 96 13.69 -13.91 -3.55
C LEU A 96 14.18 -13.96 -2.09
N TYR A 97 15.32 -14.59 -1.85
CA TYR A 97 15.97 -14.56 -0.53
C TYR A 97 16.37 -13.13 -0.13
N LYS A 98 16.99 -12.37 -1.04
CA LYS A 98 17.34 -10.96 -0.77
C LYS A 98 16.10 -10.10 -0.52
N ILE A 99 15.03 -10.28 -1.31
CA ILE A 99 13.75 -9.58 -1.11
C ILE A 99 13.18 -9.94 0.27
N ASN A 100 13.14 -11.21 0.62
CA ASN A 100 12.65 -11.65 1.93
C ASN A 100 13.45 -11.03 3.09
N HIS A 101 14.77 -10.97 2.97
CA HIS A 101 15.61 -10.32 3.97
C HIS A 101 15.34 -8.81 4.07
N LEU A 102 15.12 -8.14 2.93
CA LEU A 102 14.79 -6.71 2.88
C LEU A 102 13.46 -6.41 3.59
N VAL A 103 12.45 -7.27 3.42
CA VAL A 103 11.13 -7.12 4.05
C VAL A 103 11.01 -7.91 5.38
N SER A 104 12.13 -8.16 6.04
CA SER A 104 12.16 -8.74 7.39
C SER A 104 11.48 -10.12 7.52
N GLY A 105 11.62 -10.99 6.51
CA GLY A 105 11.11 -12.35 6.54
C GLY A 105 9.64 -12.53 6.15
N ARG A 106 8.95 -11.46 5.82
CA ARG A 106 7.49 -11.47 5.52
C ARG A 106 7.11 -12.35 4.34
N VAL A 107 7.96 -12.41 3.31
CA VAL A 107 7.71 -13.27 2.14
C VAL A 107 7.72 -14.74 2.53
N TYR A 108 8.65 -15.15 3.40
CA TYR A 108 8.71 -16.50 3.93
C TYR A 108 7.44 -16.86 4.70
N ILE A 109 6.98 -15.98 5.58
CA ILE A 109 5.75 -16.18 6.36
C ILE A 109 4.54 -16.36 5.42
N MET A 110 4.36 -15.49 4.44
CA MET A 110 3.26 -15.62 3.46
C MET A 110 3.32 -16.92 2.65
N ASN A 111 4.52 -17.32 2.22
CA ASN A 111 4.71 -18.60 1.50
C ASN A 111 4.41 -19.81 2.38
N THR A 112 4.76 -19.76 3.67
CA THR A 112 4.42 -20.83 4.62
C THR A 112 2.91 -20.93 4.78
N TYR A 113 2.20 -19.81 4.99
CA TYR A 113 0.73 -19.80 5.00
C TYR A 113 0.13 -20.39 3.72
N TYR A 114 0.68 -20.02 2.57
CA TYR A 114 0.23 -20.54 1.30
C TYR A 114 0.43 -22.07 1.19
N LYS A 115 1.56 -22.60 1.63
CA LYS A 115 1.86 -24.04 1.61
C LYS A 115 0.96 -24.83 2.55
N ASP A 116 0.67 -24.26 3.72
CA ASP A 116 -0.13 -24.95 4.75
C ASP A 116 -1.62 -24.93 4.43
N GLN A 117 -2.12 -23.84 3.88
CA GLN A 117 -3.57 -23.62 3.75
C GLN A 117 -4.05 -23.45 2.31
N GLY A 118 -3.14 -23.16 1.37
CA GLY A 118 -3.49 -22.83 -0.01
C GLY A 118 -4.30 -21.52 -0.13
N LEU A 119 -4.77 -21.22 -1.34
CA LEU A 119 -5.68 -20.13 -1.61
C LEU A 119 -7.13 -20.64 -1.65
N SER A 120 -8.07 -19.90 -1.06
CA SER A 120 -9.49 -20.20 -1.09
C SER A 120 -10.24 -19.22 -2.01
N LEU A 121 -11.28 -19.70 -2.67
CA LEU A 121 -12.20 -18.83 -3.43
C LEU A 121 -13.10 -17.99 -2.50
N PHE A 122 -13.50 -18.56 -1.36
CA PHE A 122 -14.43 -17.96 -0.40
C PHE A 122 -13.76 -17.66 0.94
N PRO A 123 -14.37 -16.80 1.76
CA PRO A 123 -13.86 -16.49 3.10
C PRO A 123 -13.68 -17.75 3.95
N ARG A 124 -12.66 -17.73 4.80
CA ARG A 124 -12.39 -18.79 5.77
C ARG A 124 -12.67 -18.29 7.18
N THR A 125 -13.10 -19.21 8.06
CA THR A 125 -13.25 -18.91 9.48
C THR A 125 -11.88 -18.72 10.15
N GLN A 126 -11.80 -17.79 11.11
CA GLN A 126 -10.54 -17.43 11.77
C GLN A 126 -9.84 -18.58 12.49
N GLU A 127 -10.56 -19.62 12.89
CA GLU A 127 -10.00 -20.78 13.60
C GLU A 127 -8.89 -21.51 12.80
N ILE A 128 -8.90 -21.39 11.48
CA ILE A 128 -7.91 -22.01 10.60
C ILE A 128 -6.54 -21.32 10.67
N PHE A 129 -6.48 -20.07 11.15
CA PHE A 129 -5.26 -19.26 11.15
C PHE A 129 -4.34 -19.46 12.37
N TYR A 130 -4.78 -20.23 13.37
CA TYR A 130 -4.02 -20.50 14.59
C TYR A 130 -3.09 -21.71 14.50
N THR A 131 -2.97 -22.37 13.34
CA THR A 131 -2.10 -23.52 13.18
C THR A 131 -0.66 -23.12 12.88
N SER A 132 0.27 -23.57 13.69
CA SER A 132 1.73 -23.69 13.52
C SER A 132 2.59 -22.41 13.46
N TYR A 133 2.12 -21.27 12.96
CA TYR A 133 2.92 -20.05 12.90
C TYR A 133 2.16 -18.88 13.53
N HIS A 134 2.63 -18.40 14.69
CA HIS A 134 2.10 -17.22 15.38
C HIS A 134 2.47 -15.88 14.70
N GLY A 135 2.76 -15.90 13.40
CA GLY A 135 3.11 -14.69 12.63
C GLY A 135 1.90 -14.03 11.99
N LEU A 136 1.77 -12.73 12.17
CA LEU A 136 0.78 -11.91 11.44
C LEU A 136 1.18 -11.82 9.97
N ILE A 137 0.20 -11.88 9.07
CA ILE A 137 0.42 -11.64 7.64
C ILE A 137 0.55 -10.15 7.41
N ASP A 138 1.79 -9.66 7.39
CA ASP A 138 2.11 -8.24 7.23
C ASP A 138 2.11 -7.78 5.75
N ASN A 139 1.14 -8.24 4.98
CA ASN A 139 0.92 -7.82 3.60
C ASN A 139 -0.57 -7.74 3.34
N SER A 140 -1.07 -6.54 3.10
CA SER A 140 -2.51 -6.28 2.95
C SER A 140 -3.14 -7.04 1.78
N TYR A 141 -2.43 -7.23 0.67
CA TYR A 141 -2.94 -7.96 -0.50
C TYR A 141 -3.16 -9.44 -0.17
N MET A 142 -2.15 -10.05 0.43
CA MET A 142 -2.24 -11.46 0.81
C MET A 142 -3.16 -11.67 2.00
N GLN A 143 -3.19 -10.73 2.94
CA GLN A 143 -4.12 -10.75 4.07
C GLN A 143 -5.57 -10.80 3.59
N VAL A 144 -5.98 -9.87 2.72
CA VAL A 144 -7.34 -9.88 2.14
C VAL A 144 -7.60 -11.18 1.38
N THR A 145 -6.63 -11.67 0.61
CA THR A 145 -6.76 -12.90 -0.17
C THR A 145 -6.93 -14.14 0.71
N PHE A 146 -6.14 -14.26 1.77
CA PHE A 146 -6.22 -15.41 2.67
C PHE A 146 -7.50 -15.40 3.54
N TYR A 147 -7.88 -14.22 4.08
CA TYR A 147 -9.05 -14.11 4.99
C TYR A 147 -10.38 -14.06 4.24
N ALA A 148 -10.47 -13.21 3.22
CA ALA A 148 -11.72 -12.99 2.52
C ALA A 148 -11.90 -13.85 1.26
N GLY A 149 -10.85 -14.58 0.85
CA GLY A 149 -10.86 -15.37 -0.36
C GLY A 149 -10.58 -14.56 -1.63
N ILE A 150 -10.23 -15.29 -2.70
CA ILE A 150 -9.82 -14.69 -3.98
C ILE A 150 -10.93 -13.81 -4.57
N LEU A 151 -12.19 -14.25 -4.53
CA LEU A 151 -13.30 -13.51 -5.13
C LEU A 151 -13.49 -12.14 -4.49
N VAL A 152 -13.48 -12.08 -3.16
CA VAL A 152 -13.62 -10.82 -2.42
C VAL A 152 -12.38 -9.95 -2.61
N ALA A 153 -11.19 -10.54 -2.62
CA ALA A 153 -9.95 -9.82 -2.87
C ALA A 153 -9.93 -9.16 -4.24
N VAL A 154 -10.32 -9.89 -5.30
CA VAL A 154 -10.41 -9.36 -6.67
C VAL A 154 -11.42 -8.22 -6.73
N LEU A 155 -12.63 -8.39 -6.19
CA LEU A 155 -13.64 -7.34 -6.12
C LEU A 155 -13.11 -6.08 -5.44
N PHE A 156 -12.47 -6.24 -4.29
CA PHE A 156 -11.89 -5.15 -3.51
C PHE A 156 -10.83 -4.37 -4.31
N PHE A 157 -9.88 -5.07 -4.95
CA PHE A 157 -8.84 -4.42 -5.74
C PHE A 157 -9.39 -3.79 -7.02
N VAL A 158 -10.43 -4.37 -7.63
CA VAL A 158 -11.13 -3.76 -8.78
C VAL A 158 -11.82 -2.45 -8.37
N ILE A 159 -12.43 -2.39 -7.18
CA ILE A 159 -13.03 -1.15 -6.66
C ILE A 159 -11.95 -0.08 -6.48
N ILE A 160 -10.83 -0.41 -5.84
CA ILE A 160 -9.72 0.54 -5.66
C ILE A 160 -9.18 1.00 -7.03
N LEU A 161 -8.96 0.10 -7.96
CA LEU A 161 -8.48 0.42 -9.31
C LEU A 161 -9.45 1.34 -10.05
N LYS A 162 -10.76 1.09 -9.96
CA LYS A 162 -11.79 1.97 -10.52
C LYS A 162 -11.76 3.36 -9.89
N THR A 163 -11.57 3.44 -8.56
CA THR A 163 -11.40 4.71 -7.84
C THR A 163 -10.19 5.47 -8.38
N MET A 164 -9.03 4.81 -8.51
CA MET A 164 -7.82 5.43 -9.05
C MET A 164 -7.99 5.90 -10.49
N LEU A 165 -8.62 5.09 -11.34
CA LEU A 165 -8.93 5.48 -12.74
C LEU A 165 -9.84 6.69 -12.80
N ARG A 166 -10.83 6.78 -11.89
CA ARG A 166 -11.70 7.93 -11.80
C ARG A 166 -10.94 9.18 -11.36
N LEU A 167 -10.16 9.10 -10.28
CA LEU A 167 -9.30 10.20 -9.81
C LEU A 167 -8.33 10.67 -10.90
N TYR A 168 -7.76 9.74 -11.66
CA TYR A 168 -6.90 10.06 -12.80
C TYR A 168 -7.65 10.85 -13.88
N ARG A 169 -8.88 10.44 -14.24
CA ARG A 169 -9.72 11.14 -15.23
C ARG A 169 -10.13 12.54 -14.77
N MET A 170 -10.35 12.72 -13.46
CA MET A 170 -10.70 13.98 -12.83
C MET A 170 -9.46 14.83 -12.51
N GLU A 171 -8.27 14.41 -12.89
CA GLU A 171 -6.99 15.10 -12.62
C GLU A 171 -6.68 15.32 -11.13
N CYS A 172 -7.33 14.55 -10.24
CA CYS A 172 -7.10 14.61 -8.80
C CYS A 172 -5.80 13.84 -8.44
N TYR A 173 -4.66 14.36 -8.89
CA TYR A 173 -3.38 13.65 -8.75
C TYR A 173 -2.88 13.57 -7.32
N LYS A 174 -3.24 14.51 -6.47
CA LYS A 174 -2.92 14.50 -5.04
C LYS A 174 -3.51 13.28 -4.34
N GLU A 175 -4.79 13.02 -4.57
CA GLU A 175 -5.51 11.87 -4.06
C GLU A 175 -4.99 10.57 -4.68
N LEU A 176 -4.65 10.62 -5.96
CA LEU A 176 -4.08 9.48 -6.67
C LEU A 176 -2.71 9.08 -6.11
N VAL A 177 -1.83 10.04 -5.82
CA VAL A 177 -0.53 9.80 -5.17
C VAL A 177 -0.72 9.21 -3.79
N MET A 178 -1.69 9.69 -3.02
CA MET A 178 -1.99 9.17 -1.69
C MET A 178 -2.42 7.71 -1.75
N ILE A 179 -3.38 7.37 -2.63
CA ILE A 179 -3.82 5.97 -2.80
C ILE A 179 -2.67 5.11 -3.31
N GLY A 180 -1.88 5.60 -4.27
CA GLY A 180 -0.71 4.89 -4.79
C GLY A 180 0.33 4.59 -3.71
N THR A 181 0.58 5.56 -2.81
CA THR A 181 1.48 5.35 -1.66
C THR A 181 0.94 4.28 -0.71
N LEU A 182 -0.36 4.35 -0.39
CA LEU A 182 -1.02 3.36 0.46
C LEU A 182 -1.02 1.97 -0.20
N ALA A 183 -1.21 1.90 -1.52
CA ALA A 183 -1.13 0.65 -2.26
C ALA A 183 0.27 0.01 -2.14
N LEU A 184 1.33 0.79 -2.30
CA LEU A 184 2.70 0.30 -2.11
C LEU A 184 2.99 -0.04 -0.65
N TYR A 185 2.45 0.73 0.29
CA TYR A 185 2.54 0.43 1.72
C TYR A 185 1.88 -0.90 2.07
N GLY A 186 0.74 -1.21 1.43
CA GLY A 186 0.03 -2.48 1.62
C GLY A 186 0.82 -3.73 1.23
N VAL A 187 1.86 -3.60 0.41
CA VAL A 187 2.81 -4.69 0.13
C VAL A 187 3.65 -5.04 1.36
N LEU A 188 3.89 -4.05 2.22
CA LEU A 188 4.81 -4.16 3.35
C LEU A 188 4.10 -4.27 4.70
N GLU A 189 2.84 -3.85 4.81
CA GLU A 189 2.10 -3.79 6.07
C GLU A 189 0.64 -4.19 5.93
N GLN A 190 0.08 -4.69 7.01
CA GLN A 190 -1.34 -5.01 7.13
C GLN A 190 -2.13 -3.79 7.63
N PHE A 191 -2.85 -3.10 6.79
CA PHE A 191 -3.72 -2.02 7.24
C PHE A 191 -5.12 -2.07 6.63
N VAL A 192 -5.28 -2.78 5.51
CA VAL A 192 -6.51 -2.77 4.71
C VAL A 192 -7.71 -3.33 5.47
N LEU A 193 -7.54 -4.35 6.29
CA LEU A 193 -8.61 -4.91 7.13
C LEU A 193 -8.80 -4.17 8.45
N ASN A 194 -7.94 -3.18 8.75
CA ASN A 194 -8.10 -2.35 9.94
C ASN A 194 -9.04 -1.18 9.63
N GLY A 195 -10.32 -1.28 10.02
CA GLY A 195 -11.34 -0.29 9.70
C GLY A 195 -11.05 1.13 10.21
N PHE A 196 -10.30 1.28 11.30
CA PHE A 196 -9.91 2.59 11.84
C PHE A 196 -8.83 3.30 11.03
N MET A 197 -8.04 2.54 10.28
CA MET A 197 -6.88 3.05 9.55
C MET A 197 -7.10 3.07 8.04
N ASN A 198 -8.23 2.55 7.57
CA ASN A 198 -8.46 2.32 6.16
C ASN A 198 -9.03 3.54 5.43
N ILE A 199 -8.17 4.49 5.13
CA ILE A 199 -8.50 5.65 4.29
C ILE A 199 -8.91 5.24 2.86
N PHE A 200 -8.50 4.06 2.37
CA PHE A 200 -8.96 3.54 1.08
C PHE A 200 -10.48 3.46 0.99
N LEU A 201 -11.15 2.98 2.05
CA LEU A 201 -12.61 2.86 2.06
C LEU A 201 -13.28 4.22 2.00
N LEU A 202 -12.71 5.23 2.68
CA LEU A 202 -13.23 6.60 2.61
C LEU A 202 -13.07 7.19 1.21
N LEU A 203 -11.94 6.97 0.56
CA LEU A 203 -11.69 7.45 -0.79
C LEU A 203 -12.51 6.69 -1.85
N CYS A 204 -12.88 5.44 -1.60
CA CYS A 204 -13.81 4.72 -2.46
C CYS A 204 -15.22 5.34 -2.44
N GLY A 205 -15.57 6.10 -1.41
CA GLY A 205 -16.79 6.91 -1.37
C GLY A 205 -16.91 7.91 -2.51
N ILE A 206 -15.81 8.36 -3.10
CA ILE A 206 -15.77 9.20 -4.31
C ILE A 206 -16.49 8.53 -5.49
N LEU A 207 -16.50 7.21 -5.57
CA LEU A 207 -17.23 6.48 -6.61
C LEU A 207 -18.75 6.61 -6.45
N LEU A 208 -19.21 6.72 -5.20
CA LEU A 208 -20.63 6.77 -4.86
C LEU A 208 -21.18 8.20 -4.91
N TYR A 209 -20.34 9.21 -4.59
CA TYR A 209 -20.72 10.61 -4.52
C TYR A 209 -19.89 11.47 -5.49
N PRO A 210 -20.23 11.49 -6.80
CA PRO A 210 -19.50 12.25 -7.80
C PRO A 210 -19.49 13.77 -7.57
N GLY A 211 -20.54 14.34 -6.97
CA GLY A 211 -20.69 15.78 -6.78
C GLY A 211 -19.69 16.43 -5.82
N ILE A 212 -19.07 15.69 -4.90
CA ILE A 212 -18.12 16.25 -3.92
C ILE A 212 -16.86 16.79 -4.60
N VAL A 213 -16.50 16.28 -5.76
CA VAL A 213 -15.27 16.67 -6.48
C VAL A 213 -15.53 17.71 -7.56
N GLU A 214 -16.73 17.75 -8.13
CA GLU A 214 -17.12 18.73 -9.15
C GLU A 214 -17.15 20.16 -8.58
N GLU A 215 -17.59 20.36 -7.33
CA GLU A 215 -17.57 21.68 -6.67
C GLU A 215 -16.15 22.28 -6.49
N LYS A 216 -15.09 21.47 -6.55
CA LYS A 216 -13.71 21.96 -6.43
C LYS A 216 -13.13 22.55 -7.71
N HIS A 217 -13.72 22.26 -8.85
CA HIS A 217 -13.25 22.75 -10.15
C HIS A 217 -13.98 24.03 -10.61
N GLU A 218 -15.08 24.40 -9.94
CA GLU A 218 -15.83 25.65 -10.23
C GLU A 218 -15.39 26.86 -9.37
N LYS A 219 -14.43 26.69 -8.46
CA LYS A 219 -13.82 27.77 -7.65
C LYS A 219 -12.35 27.98 -8.02
#